data_8a1a29936aea60d4c760846c03862ef5
#
_entry.id   8a1a29936aea60d4c760846c03862ef5
#
_cell.length_a   1.000
_cell.length_b   1.000
_cell.length_c   1.000
_cell.angle_alpha   90.00
_cell.angle_beta   90.00
_cell.angle_gamma   90.00
#
_symmetry.space_group_name_H-M   'P 1'
#
loop_
_entity.id
_entity.type
_entity.pdbx_description
1 polymer ?
#
loop_
_entity_poly.entity_id
_entity_poly.type
_entity_poly.pdbx_seq_one_letter_code
_entity_poly.pdbx_strand_id
1 'polypeptide(L)'
;MLRAGWVAAALCILWSGQPVAGVLPPDSPAARQEARRLDQLPPVVVSGRQLDHSGRKQKGYVSYYAHRFTNRKMADGRRFDPNTAIAASKTLPLGTTAKVINLENGRSATVMVKDRGPWGRGRVVDVTPKVAEQLDIRKDGVAQVIVAPISVPQPQGGVKLGAGAADASPQELEKATQDTASITR
;
A
#
# COMPACT_ATOMS: atom_id res chain seq x y z
N MET A 1 50.36 32.98 -38.45
CA MET A 1 49.17 33.41 -37.73
C MET A 1 48.23 32.18 -37.58
N LEU A 2 48.39 31.43 -36.47
CA LEU A 2 47.56 30.27 -36.17
C LEU A 2 46.47 30.66 -35.17
N ARG A 3 45.19 30.45 -35.54
CA ARG A 3 44.07 30.61 -34.65
C ARG A 3 43.75 29.27 -34.00
N ALA A 4 43.93 29.17 -32.71
CA ALA A 4 43.50 28.04 -31.90
C ALA A 4 42.02 28.16 -31.60
N GLY A 5 41.21 27.17 -32.10
CA GLY A 5 39.79 27.02 -31.75
C GLY A 5 39.66 26.18 -30.48
N TRP A 6 39.02 26.76 -29.46
CA TRP A 6 38.63 26.05 -28.26
C TRP A 6 37.31 25.33 -28.49
N VAL A 7 37.33 24.00 -28.45
CA VAL A 7 36.12 23.18 -28.44
C VAL A 7 35.76 22.99 -26.96
N ALA A 8 34.67 23.67 -26.55
CA ALA A 8 34.08 23.42 -25.25
C ALA A 8 33.26 22.12 -25.27
N ALA A 9 33.81 21.07 -24.68
CA ALA A 9 33.05 19.83 -24.45
C ALA A 9 32.08 20.06 -23.28
N ALA A 10 30.79 20.17 -23.60
CA ALA A 10 29.73 20.15 -22.60
C ALA A 10 29.56 18.74 -22.04
N LEU A 11 30.01 18.52 -20.81
CA LEU A 11 29.79 17.28 -20.06
C LEU A 11 28.34 17.26 -19.57
N CYS A 12 27.42 16.65 -20.34
CA CYS A 12 26.09 16.30 -19.85
C CYS A 12 26.24 15.18 -18.81
N ILE A 13 26.23 15.55 -17.54
CA ILE A 13 26.11 14.58 -16.44
C ILE A 13 24.66 14.07 -16.48
N LEU A 14 24.44 12.96 -17.19
CA LEU A 14 23.23 12.15 -17.05
C LEU A 14 23.23 11.56 -15.64
N TRP A 15 22.46 12.16 -14.74
CA TRP A 15 22.17 11.57 -13.46
C TRP A 15 21.27 10.35 -13.68
N SER A 16 21.88 9.21 -14.01
CA SER A 16 21.24 7.92 -14.05
C SER A 16 20.93 7.52 -12.61
N GLY A 17 19.69 7.76 -12.18
CA GLY A 17 19.16 7.15 -10.97
C GLY A 17 19.32 5.64 -11.10
N GLN A 18 20.31 5.07 -10.41
CA GLN A 18 20.54 3.62 -10.38
C GLN A 18 19.31 2.95 -9.80
N PRO A 19 18.68 1.97 -10.49
CA PRO A 19 17.61 1.19 -9.89
C PRO A 19 18.16 0.47 -8.67
N VAL A 20 17.53 0.67 -7.52
CA VAL A 20 17.84 -0.10 -6.30
C VAL A 20 17.67 -1.58 -6.65
N ALA A 21 18.74 -2.34 -6.53
CA ALA A 21 18.77 -3.75 -6.91
C ALA A 21 17.63 -4.53 -6.20
N GLY A 22 16.71 -5.10 -6.98
CA GLY A 22 15.62 -5.94 -6.50
C GLY A 22 14.21 -5.33 -6.48
N VAL A 23 14.04 -4.01 -6.73
CA VAL A 23 12.71 -3.39 -6.85
C VAL A 23 12.47 -2.96 -8.30
N LEU A 24 11.46 -3.55 -8.94
CA LEU A 24 11.07 -3.19 -10.29
C LEU A 24 10.39 -1.80 -10.28
N PRO A 25 10.66 -0.95 -11.29
CA PRO A 25 9.89 0.28 -11.44
C PRO A 25 8.38 -0.03 -11.51
N PRO A 26 7.52 0.67 -10.73
CA PRO A 26 6.11 0.29 -10.60
C PRO A 26 5.30 0.45 -11.90
N ASP A 27 5.74 1.28 -12.82
CA ASP A 27 5.18 1.48 -14.15
C ASP A 27 5.65 0.46 -15.20
N SER A 28 6.64 -0.38 -14.86
CA SER A 28 7.22 -1.34 -15.79
C SER A 28 6.27 -2.51 -16.09
N PRO A 29 6.31 -3.07 -17.33
CA PRO A 29 5.57 -4.29 -17.65
C PRO A 29 5.90 -5.47 -16.74
N ALA A 30 7.16 -5.59 -16.31
CA ALA A 30 7.60 -6.64 -15.40
C ALA A 30 6.96 -6.52 -14.00
N ALA A 31 6.82 -5.31 -13.46
CA ALA A 31 6.12 -5.09 -12.19
C ALA A 31 4.64 -5.47 -12.28
N ARG A 32 3.98 -5.13 -13.40
CA ARG A 32 2.57 -5.52 -13.62
C ARG A 32 2.41 -7.03 -13.80
N GLN A 33 3.35 -7.70 -14.46
CA GLN A 33 3.35 -9.15 -14.58
C GLN A 33 3.52 -9.83 -13.21
N GLU A 34 4.41 -9.34 -12.37
CA GLU A 34 4.59 -9.84 -11.00
C GLU A 34 3.32 -9.61 -10.15
N ALA A 35 2.65 -8.47 -10.27
CA ALA A 35 1.38 -8.21 -9.60
C ALA A 35 0.30 -9.24 -10.00
N ARG A 36 0.18 -9.56 -11.29
CA ARG A 36 -0.74 -10.60 -11.77
C ARG A 36 -0.37 -11.98 -11.23
N ARG A 37 0.91 -12.31 -11.17
CA ARG A 37 1.38 -13.57 -10.57
C ARG A 37 1.01 -13.65 -9.09
N LEU A 38 1.21 -12.56 -8.34
CA LEU A 38 0.85 -12.49 -6.92
C LEU A 38 -0.66 -12.61 -6.70
N ASP A 39 -1.46 -12.06 -7.62
CA ASP A 39 -2.92 -12.13 -7.54
C ASP A 39 -3.44 -13.57 -7.72
N GLN A 40 -2.79 -14.39 -8.52
CA GLN A 40 -3.12 -15.80 -8.71
C GLN A 40 -2.78 -16.68 -7.49
N LEU A 41 -1.90 -16.21 -6.58
CA LEU A 41 -1.55 -16.96 -5.39
C LEU A 41 -2.68 -16.94 -4.36
N PRO A 42 -2.90 -18.03 -3.61
CA PRO A 42 -3.87 -18.04 -2.54
C PRO A 42 -3.53 -17.00 -1.47
N PRO A 43 -4.53 -16.37 -0.85
CA PRO A 43 -4.32 -15.44 0.25
C PRO A 43 -3.61 -16.11 1.42
N VAL A 44 -2.74 -15.38 2.10
CA VAL A 44 -2.06 -15.85 3.31
C VAL A 44 -2.82 -15.43 4.56
N VAL A 45 -2.84 -16.32 5.56
CA VAL A 45 -3.26 -15.98 6.92
C VAL A 45 -1.99 -15.56 7.67
N VAL A 46 -1.91 -14.28 8.00
CA VAL A 46 -0.71 -13.73 8.61
C VAL A 46 -0.79 -13.84 10.13
N SER A 47 0.23 -14.42 10.73
CA SER A 47 0.44 -14.48 12.18
C SER A 47 1.74 -13.76 12.54
N GLY A 48 1.74 -13.05 13.68
CA GLY A 48 2.94 -12.35 14.14
C GLY A 48 2.94 -10.85 13.85
N ARG A 49 4.13 -10.24 14.04
CA ARG A 49 4.34 -8.79 13.93
C ARG A 49 5.39 -8.41 12.87
N GLN A 50 5.97 -9.39 12.18
CA GLN A 50 6.94 -9.12 11.12
C GLN A 50 6.27 -8.41 9.96
N LEU A 51 6.93 -7.39 9.42
CA LEU A 51 6.42 -6.65 8.28
C LEU A 51 6.47 -7.52 7.02
N ASP A 52 5.36 -7.52 6.29
CA ASP A 52 5.19 -8.26 5.05
C ASP A 52 5.33 -7.33 3.85
N HIS A 53 6.48 -7.37 3.22
CA HIS A 53 6.81 -6.62 2.01
C HIS A 53 6.52 -7.42 0.72
N SER A 54 5.95 -8.61 0.82
CA SER A 54 5.76 -9.51 -0.32
C SER A 54 4.74 -9.01 -1.34
N GLY A 55 3.77 -8.21 -0.91
CA GLY A 55 2.64 -7.78 -1.73
C GLY A 55 1.55 -8.85 -1.95
N ARG A 56 1.61 -9.99 -1.24
CA ARG A 56 0.59 -11.05 -1.32
C ARG A 56 -0.72 -10.65 -0.66
N LYS A 57 -1.82 -11.23 -1.13
CA LYS A 57 -3.14 -11.08 -0.49
C LYS A 57 -3.11 -11.69 0.91
N GLN A 58 -3.74 -10.99 1.88
CA GLN A 58 -3.93 -11.47 3.24
C GLN A 58 -5.43 -11.73 3.49
N LYS A 59 -5.77 -12.83 4.15
CA LYS A 59 -7.15 -13.17 4.53
C LYS A 59 -7.30 -13.10 6.04
N GLY A 60 -8.42 -12.55 6.49
CA GLY A 60 -8.77 -12.49 7.91
C GLY A 60 -10.03 -11.65 8.12
N TYR A 61 -10.18 -11.14 9.34
CA TYR A 61 -11.31 -10.27 9.68
C TYR A 61 -10.91 -8.80 9.65
N VAL A 62 -11.83 -7.95 9.15
CA VAL A 62 -11.80 -6.50 9.31
C VAL A 62 -12.65 -6.11 10.50
N SER A 63 -12.27 -5.05 11.21
CA SER A 63 -13.16 -4.25 12.06
C SER A 63 -12.91 -2.77 11.81
N TYR A 64 -13.58 -1.88 12.55
CA TYR A 64 -13.37 -0.45 12.38
C TYR A 64 -13.13 0.25 13.72
N TYR A 65 -12.49 1.42 13.63
CA TYR A 65 -12.17 2.25 14.77
C TYR A 65 -13.42 2.77 15.47
N ALA A 66 -13.47 2.64 16.80
CA ALA A 66 -14.46 3.31 17.60
C ALA A 66 -14.24 4.84 17.61
N HIS A 67 -15.32 5.60 17.81
CA HIS A 67 -15.30 7.07 17.77
C HIS A 67 -14.29 7.71 18.74
N ARG A 68 -14.01 7.06 19.87
CA ARG A 68 -13.04 7.52 20.88
C ARG A 68 -11.59 7.64 20.37
N PHE A 69 -11.28 7.11 19.19
CA PHE A 69 -9.96 7.23 18.56
C PHE A 69 -9.81 8.50 17.72
N THR A 70 -10.91 9.24 17.48
CA THR A 70 -10.87 10.49 16.73
C THR A 70 -9.83 11.44 17.33
N ASN A 71 -9.02 12.03 16.46
CA ASN A 71 -7.96 12.97 16.81
C ASN A 71 -6.76 12.37 17.60
N ARG A 72 -6.73 11.05 17.85
CA ARG A 72 -5.55 10.40 18.44
C ARG A 72 -4.42 10.27 17.40
N LYS A 73 -3.18 10.30 17.90
CA LYS A 73 -1.99 10.12 17.07
C LYS A 73 -1.90 8.67 16.59
N MET A 74 -1.72 8.49 15.28
CA MET A 74 -1.47 7.20 14.63
C MET A 74 0.02 6.87 14.57
N ALA A 75 0.36 5.67 14.11
CA ALA A 75 1.74 5.21 14.00
C ALA A 75 2.57 6.00 12.97
N ASP A 76 1.94 6.61 11.96
CA ASP A 76 2.58 7.52 11.00
C ASP A 76 2.83 8.93 11.55
N GLY A 77 2.43 9.19 12.80
CA GLY A 77 2.57 10.47 13.47
C GLY A 77 1.42 11.47 13.24
N ARG A 78 0.52 11.22 12.30
CA ARG A 78 -0.64 12.07 12.01
C ARG A 78 -1.80 11.78 12.96
N ARG A 79 -2.79 12.69 12.98
CA ARG A 79 -3.99 12.49 13.79
C ARG A 79 -5.04 11.70 13.01
N PHE A 80 -5.72 10.80 13.73
CA PHE A 80 -6.79 9.98 13.16
C PHE A 80 -8.02 10.83 12.82
N ASP A 81 -8.43 10.75 11.53
CA ASP A 81 -9.66 11.34 11.02
C ASP A 81 -10.59 10.21 10.53
N PRO A 82 -11.79 10.04 11.13
CA PRO A 82 -12.74 8.99 10.79
C PRO A 82 -13.29 9.09 9.35
N ASN A 83 -13.16 10.27 8.71
CA ASN A 83 -13.68 10.55 7.36
C ASN A 83 -12.68 10.29 6.24
N THR A 84 -11.52 9.75 6.55
CA THR A 84 -10.47 9.43 5.58
C THR A 84 -10.43 7.93 5.25
N ALA A 85 -9.77 7.55 4.15
CA ALA A 85 -9.61 6.14 3.75
C ALA A 85 -8.31 5.56 4.34
N ILE A 86 -8.30 5.34 5.65
CA ILE A 86 -7.13 4.87 6.40
C ILE A 86 -7.40 3.49 7.01
N ALA A 87 -6.32 2.73 7.17
CA ALA A 87 -6.34 1.45 7.85
C ALA A 87 -5.17 1.31 8.84
N ALA A 88 -5.38 0.46 9.87
CA ALA A 88 -4.30 -0.12 10.66
C ALA A 88 -4.01 -1.55 10.21
N SER A 89 -2.75 -1.92 10.17
CA SER A 89 -2.30 -3.30 9.97
C SER A 89 -1.13 -3.64 10.88
N LYS A 90 -1.09 -4.90 11.35
CA LYS A 90 0.05 -5.42 12.12
C LYS A 90 1.27 -5.64 11.25
N THR A 91 1.03 -6.08 10.02
CA THR A 91 2.06 -6.70 9.16
C THR A 91 2.33 -5.93 7.89
N LEU A 92 1.35 -5.21 7.34
CA LEU A 92 1.62 -4.37 6.18
C LEU A 92 2.45 -3.14 6.59
N PRO A 93 3.49 -2.77 5.84
CA PRO A 93 4.26 -1.55 6.09
C PRO A 93 3.37 -0.30 6.11
N LEU A 94 3.74 0.70 6.94
CA LEU A 94 3.12 2.03 6.85
C LEU A 94 3.33 2.60 5.46
N GLY A 95 2.31 3.23 4.90
CA GLY A 95 2.32 3.73 3.52
C GLY A 95 1.86 2.71 2.48
N THR A 96 1.62 1.44 2.84
CA THR A 96 1.01 0.48 1.92
C THR A 96 -0.38 0.96 1.53
N THR A 97 -0.65 1.06 0.23
CA THR A 97 -2.01 1.20 -0.30
C THR A 97 -2.56 -0.18 -0.63
N ALA A 98 -3.76 -0.49 -0.16
CA ALA A 98 -4.37 -1.80 -0.34
C ALA A 98 -5.87 -1.70 -0.63
N LYS A 99 -6.38 -2.66 -1.40
CA LYS A 99 -7.81 -2.88 -1.58
C LYS A 99 -8.30 -3.87 -0.53
N VAL A 100 -9.28 -3.48 0.26
CA VAL A 100 -9.98 -4.36 1.21
C VAL A 100 -11.27 -4.81 0.56
N ILE A 101 -11.48 -6.12 0.47
CA ILE A 101 -12.63 -6.74 -0.20
C ILE A 101 -13.40 -7.54 0.84
N ASN A 102 -14.65 -7.16 1.08
CA ASN A 102 -15.56 -7.91 1.94
C ASN A 102 -16.04 -9.17 1.20
N LEU A 103 -15.79 -10.35 1.79
CA LEU A 103 -16.11 -11.63 1.17
C LEU A 103 -17.59 -12.00 1.28
N GLU A 104 -18.34 -11.32 2.13
CA GLU A 104 -19.76 -11.62 2.34
C GLU A 104 -20.67 -10.93 1.32
N ASN A 105 -20.26 -9.73 0.83
CA ASN A 105 -21.07 -8.92 -0.07
C ASN A 105 -20.32 -8.42 -1.32
N GLY A 106 -19.03 -8.74 -1.46
CA GLY A 106 -18.20 -8.34 -2.60
C GLY A 106 -17.82 -6.85 -2.65
N ARG A 107 -18.28 -6.03 -1.69
CA ARG A 107 -17.91 -4.60 -1.64
C ARG A 107 -16.43 -4.43 -1.34
N SER A 108 -15.84 -3.39 -1.87
CA SER A 108 -14.42 -3.10 -1.68
C SER A 108 -14.16 -1.62 -1.46
N ALA A 109 -13.04 -1.34 -0.79
CA ALA A 109 -12.55 0.02 -0.57
C ALA A 109 -11.02 0.04 -0.64
N THR A 110 -10.46 1.09 -1.23
CA THR A 110 -9.02 1.33 -1.24
C THR A 110 -8.64 2.15 -0.01
N VAL A 111 -7.65 1.67 0.73
CA VAL A 111 -7.18 2.27 1.99
C VAL A 111 -5.67 2.42 1.99
N MET A 112 -5.18 3.36 2.80
CA MET A 112 -3.76 3.48 3.10
C MET A 112 -3.47 3.05 4.54
N VAL A 113 -2.47 2.21 4.74
CA VAL A 113 -2.01 1.79 6.06
C VAL A 113 -1.20 2.92 6.71
N LYS A 114 -1.76 3.53 7.77
CA LYS A 114 -1.14 4.63 8.52
C LYS A 114 -1.00 4.34 10.00
N ASP A 115 -1.58 3.23 10.47
CA ASP A 115 -1.56 2.88 11.87
C ASP A 115 -1.21 1.41 12.10
N ARG A 116 -0.95 1.05 13.37
CA ARG A 116 -0.61 -0.30 13.84
C ARG A 116 -1.76 -0.93 14.61
N GLY A 117 -1.99 -2.17 14.36
CA GLY A 117 -3.09 -3.00 14.85
C GLY A 117 -3.74 -3.77 13.70
N PRO A 118 -4.88 -4.38 13.92
CA PRO A 118 -5.59 -4.63 15.17
C PRO A 118 -4.86 -5.64 16.08
N TRP A 119 -5.04 -5.54 17.39
CA TRP A 119 -4.41 -6.46 18.35
C TRP A 119 -5.28 -7.69 18.68
N GLY A 120 -6.53 -7.74 18.20
CA GLY A 120 -7.43 -8.88 18.36
C GLY A 120 -7.01 -10.09 17.49
N ARG A 121 -7.35 -11.30 17.96
CA ARG A 121 -7.10 -12.55 17.22
C ARG A 121 -7.91 -12.57 15.91
N GLY A 122 -7.32 -13.10 14.84
CA GLY A 122 -7.97 -13.30 13.54
C GLY A 122 -8.21 -12.02 12.74
N ARG A 123 -8.08 -10.83 13.34
CA ARG A 123 -8.21 -9.56 12.62
C ARG A 123 -6.88 -9.21 11.95
N VAL A 124 -6.98 -8.80 10.68
CA VAL A 124 -5.83 -8.41 9.84
C VAL A 124 -5.77 -6.91 9.60
N VAL A 125 -6.92 -6.24 9.65
CA VAL A 125 -7.03 -4.81 9.37
C VAL A 125 -8.15 -4.17 10.20
N ASP A 126 -7.92 -2.94 10.70
CA ASP A 126 -8.96 -2.05 11.21
C ASP A 126 -9.07 -0.84 10.27
N VAL A 127 -10.28 -0.48 9.90
CA VAL A 127 -10.54 0.62 8.96
C VAL A 127 -11.28 1.78 9.62
N THR A 128 -11.29 2.95 8.98
CA THR A 128 -12.07 4.10 9.44
C THR A 128 -13.57 3.85 9.33
N PRO A 129 -14.41 4.59 10.09
CA PRO A 129 -15.86 4.55 9.97
C PRO A 129 -16.36 4.78 8.54
N LYS A 130 -15.76 5.72 7.80
CA LYS A 130 -16.06 5.97 6.38
C LYS A 130 -15.86 4.72 5.52
N VAL A 131 -14.76 4.02 5.70
CA VAL A 131 -14.45 2.78 4.97
C VAL A 131 -15.38 1.65 5.41
N ALA A 132 -15.72 1.58 6.69
CA ALA A 132 -16.70 0.61 7.20
C ALA A 132 -18.09 0.77 6.56
N GLU A 133 -18.50 2.00 6.23
CA GLU A 133 -19.72 2.27 5.46
C GLU A 133 -19.60 1.78 4.02
N GLN A 134 -18.47 2.03 3.35
CA GLN A 134 -18.22 1.54 1.99
C GLN A 134 -18.24 0.02 1.90
N LEU A 135 -17.68 -0.66 2.91
CA LEU A 135 -17.65 -2.11 3.00
C LEU A 135 -18.96 -2.72 3.53
N ASP A 136 -19.91 -1.87 4.01
CA ASP A 136 -21.18 -2.28 4.61
C ASP A 136 -21.01 -3.20 5.85
N ILE A 137 -20.10 -2.82 6.73
CA ILE A 137 -19.80 -3.57 7.97
C ILE A 137 -20.17 -2.81 9.25
N ARG A 138 -20.78 -1.61 9.13
CA ARG A 138 -21.10 -0.78 10.30
C ARG A 138 -22.07 -1.45 11.28
N LYS A 139 -22.99 -2.24 10.75
CA LYS A 139 -24.02 -2.93 11.54
C LYS A 139 -23.43 -4.13 12.30
N ASP A 140 -22.62 -4.93 11.61
CA ASP A 140 -22.11 -6.20 12.15
C ASP A 140 -20.79 -6.02 12.90
N GLY A 141 -20.11 -4.91 12.69
CA GLY A 141 -18.86 -4.54 13.37
C GLY A 141 -17.61 -5.22 12.83
N VAL A 142 -17.78 -6.40 12.21
CA VAL A 142 -16.70 -7.24 11.65
C VAL A 142 -17.20 -7.95 10.40
N ALA A 143 -16.27 -8.29 9.49
CA ALA A 143 -16.54 -9.15 8.32
C ALA A 143 -15.28 -9.91 7.90
N GLN A 144 -15.44 -11.01 7.18
CA GLN A 144 -14.31 -11.66 6.52
C GLN A 144 -13.88 -10.87 5.28
N VAL A 145 -12.57 -10.63 5.17
CA VAL A 145 -12.02 -9.86 4.06
C VAL A 145 -10.78 -10.50 3.44
N ILE A 146 -10.52 -10.09 2.20
CA ILE A 146 -9.20 -10.14 1.58
C ILE A 146 -8.64 -8.71 1.58
N VAL A 147 -7.41 -8.56 2.05
CA VAL A 147 -6.61 -7.34 1.89
C VAL A 147 -5.61 -7.61 0.78
N ALA A 148 -5.76 -6.91 -0.34
CA ALA A 148 -4.91 -7.02 -1.52
C ALA A 148 -4.04 -5.76 -1.66
N PRO A 149 -2.75 -5.80 -1.30
CA PRO A 149 -1.85 -4.66 -1.45
C PRO A 149 -1.76 -4.24 -2.92
N ILE A 150 -1.90 -2.93 -3.20
CA ILE A 150 -1.69 -2.33 -4.53
C ILE A 150 -0.24 -1.89 -4.65
N SER A 151 0.25 -1.12 -3.67
CA SER A 151 1.61 -0.62 -3.61
C SER A 151 2.18 -0.81 -2.22
N VAL A 152 3.40 -1.33 -2.12
CA VAL A 152 4.05 -1.70 -0.86
C VAL A 152 5.43 -1.04 -0.79
N PRO A 153 5.69 -0.20 0.23
CA PRO A 153 7.02 0.38 0.45
C PRO A 153 8.02 -0.74 0.74
N GLN A 154 9.22 -0.63 0.16
CA GLN A 154 10.29 -1.59 0.37
C GLN A 154 11.33 -1.10 1.38
N PRO A 155 11.97 -1.99 2.17
CA PRO A 155 12.96 -1.60 3.17
C PRO A 155 14.16 -0.87 2.59
N GLN A 156 14.52 -1.19 1.34
CA GLN A 156 15.66 -0.58 0.62
C GLN A 156 15.26 0.71 -0.10
N GLY A 157 14.05 1.19 0.10
CA GLY A 157 13.45 2.29 -0.65
C GLY A 157 12.72 1.82 -1.91
N GLY A 158 11.92 2.72 -2.47
CA GLY A 158 11.07 2.42 -3.63
C GLY A 158 9.75 1.72 -3.26
N VAL A 159 8.97 1.40 -4.29
CA VAL A 159 7.62 0.84 -4.19
C VAL A 159 7.53 -0.42 -5.04
N LYS A 160 7.03 -1.50 -4.44
CA LYS A 160 6.70 -2.75 -5.13
C LYS A 160 5.20 -2.82 -5.37
N LEU A 161 4.77 -3.24 -6.56
CA LEU A 161 3.38 -3.58 -6.82
C LEU A 161 3.02 -4.90 -6.14
N GLY A 162 1.85 -4.91 -5.48
CA GLY A 162 1.27 -6.11 -4.88
C GLY A 162 0.15 -6.69 -5.73
N ALA A 163 -0.48 -7.75 -5.23
CA ALA A 163 -1.56 -8.48 -5.90
C ALA A 163 -2.74 -7.59 -6.30
N GLY A 164 -3.11 -6.61 -5.47
CA GLY A 164 -4.22 -5.69 -5.76
C GLY A 164 -3.98 -4.75 -6.95
N ALA A 165 -2.72 -4.64 -7.42
CA ALA A 165 -2.40 -3.86 -8.61
C ALA A 165 -2.81 -4.55 -9.92
N ALA A 166 -3.10 -5.86 -9.88
CA ALA A 166 -3.56 -6.62 -11.06
C ALA A 166 -4.90 -6.09 -11.59
N ASP A 167 -5.81 -5.71 -10.68
CA ASP A 167 -7.17 -5.23 -10.97
C ASP A 167 -7.33 -3.71 -10.77
N ALA A 168 -6.26 -3.01 -10.43
CA ALA A 168 -6.29 -1.57 -10.24
C ALA A 168 -6.34 -0.84 -11.59
N SER A 169 -7.18 0.19 -11.67
CA SER A 169 -7.16 1.09 -12.83
C SER A 169 -5.82 1.84 -12.92
N PRO A 170 -5.42 2.33 -14.09
CA PRO A 170 -4.19 3.11 -14.25
C PRO A 170 -4.12 4.30 -13.28
N GLN A 171 -5.23 4.99 -13.04
CA GLN A 171 -5.32 6.13 -12.12
C GLN A 171 -5.18 5.72 -10.67
N GLU A 172 -5.81 4.60 -10.25
CA GLU A 172 -5.63 4.05 -8.90
C GLU A 172 -4.19 3.62 -8.66
N LEU A 173 -3.56 3.01 -9.67
CA LEU A 173 -2.18 2.56 -9.59
C LEU A 173 -1.21 3.73 -9.45
N GLU A 174 -1.36 4.75 -10.29
CA GLU A 174 -0.55 5.96 -10.23
C GLU A 174 -0.70 6.63 -8.86
N LYS A 175 -1.94 6.87 -8.42
CA LYS A 175 -2.22 7.45 -7.11
C LYS A 175 -1.62 6.62 -5.98
N ALA A 176 -1.83 5.31 -5.98
CA ALA A 176 -1.32 4.41 -4.94
C ALA A 176 0.21 4.43 -4.87
N THR A 177 0.90 4.46 -6.00
CA THR A 177 2.37 4.51 -6.04
C THR A 177 2.92 5.85 -5.58
N GLN A 178 2.29 6.97 -5.98
CA GLN A 178 2.65 8.32 -5.53
C GLN A 178 2.44 8.49 -4.01
N ASP A 179 1.27 8.08 -3.52
CA ASP A 179 0.91 8.14 -2.11
C ASP A 179 1.91 7.32 -1.26
N THR A 180 2.25 6.10 -1.70
CA THR A 180 3.24 5.24 -1.02
C THR A 180 4.64 5.86 -1.03
N ALA A 181 5.08 6.40 -2.16
CA ALA A 181 6.41 7.02 -2.30
C ALA A 181 6.56 8.28 -1.44
N SER A 182 5.47 9.00 -1.15
CA SER A 182 5.48 10.21 -0.32
C SER A 182 5.78 9.95 1.16
N ILE A 183 5.54 8.72 1.64
CA ILE A 183 5.73 8.34 3.05
C ILE A 183 7.14 7.77 3.28
N THR A 184 7.81 7.30 2.23
CA THR A 184 9.15 6.70 2.30
C THR A 184 10.30 7.72 2.18
N ARG A 185 9.98 9.00 2.08
CA ARG A 185 10.94 10.11 2.12
C ARG A 185 11.00 10.69 3.53
#